data_2993ba74bf43d70220e94a8755080215
#
_entry.id   2993ba74bf43d70220e94a8755080215
#
_cell.length_a   1.000
_cell.length_b   1.000
_cell.length_c   1.000
_cell.angle_alpha   90.00
_cell.angle_beta   90.00
_cell.angle_gamma   90.00
#
_symmetry.space_group_name_H-M   'P 1'
#
loop_
_entity.id
_entity.type
_entity.pdbx_description
1 polymer ?
#
loop_
_entity_poly.entity_id
_entity_poly.type
_entity_poly.pdbx_seq_one_letter_code
_entity_poly.pdbx_strand_id
1 'polypeptide(L)' 'MTYARREEIFSKDVITTKELQEILGYTNETDASKKMQEIKRVVGDKLGIKGKIHTEDYFEFFKIKTDRYSKLINN' A
#
# COMPACT_ATOMS: atom_id res chain seq x y z
N MET A 1 -9.26 -12.20 -3.26
CA MET A 1 -9.83 -10.93 -3.78
C MET A 1 -10.01 -11.05 -5.29
N THR A 2 -11.13 -10.58 -5.81
CA THR A 2 -11.39 -10.60 -7.25
C THR A 2 -10.67 -9.46 -7.95
N TYR A 3 -10.44 -9.62 -9.26
CA TYR A 3 -9.86 -8.58 -10.08
C TYR A 3 -10.71 -7.30 -10.08
N ALA A 4 -12.03 -7.47 -10.17
CA ALA A 4 -12.96 -6.33 -10.16
C ALA A 4 -12.87 -5.52 -8.85
N ARG A 5 -12.74 -6.20 -7.72
CA ARG A 5 -12.60 -5.52 -6.43
C ARG A 5 -11.28 -4.76 -6.35
N ARG A 6 -10.22 -5.37 -6.86
CA ARG A 6 -8.89 -4.72 -6.90
C ARG A 6 -8.93 -3.45 -7.73
N GLU A 7 -9.56 -3.51 -8.91
CA GLU A 7 -9.71 -2.34 -9.76
C GLU A 7 -10.54 -1.24 -9.08
N GLU A 8 -11.60 -1.64 -8.38
CA GLU A 8 -12.44 -0.70 -7.65
C GLU A 8 -11.63 0.07 -6.60
N ILE A 9 -10.81 -0.64 -5.84
CA ILE A 9 -9.97 -0.03 -4.81
C ILE A 9 -8.96 0.93 -5.44
N PHE A 10 -8.27 0.49 -6.48
CA PHE A 10 -7.23 1.29 -7.12
C PHE A 10 -7.75 2.43 -7.99
N SER A 11 -9.06 2.45 -8.29
CA SER A 11 -9.66 3.58 -9.00
C SER A 11 -9.90 4.78 -8.11
N LYS A 12 -9.81 4.61 -6.80
CA LYS A 12 -9.99 5.71 -5.85
C LYS A 12 -8.65 6.43 -5.63
N ASP A 13 -8.73 7.68 -5.21
CA ASP A 13 -7.54 8.48 -4.90
C ASP A 13 -6.92 8.11 -3.56
N VAL A 14 -7.69 7.49 -2.67
CA VAL A 14 -7.29 7.20 -1.31
C VAL A 14 -7.60 5.74 -0.97
N ILE A 15 -6.66 5.09 -0.29
CA ILE A 15 -6.80 3.71 0.19
C ILE A 15 -6.89 3.73 1.71
N THR A 16 -7.87 3.02 2.27
CA THR A 16 -8.04 2.85 3.71
C THR A 16 -7.26 1.63 4.21
N THR A 17 -7.11 1.53 5.53
CA THR A 17 -6.47 0.36 6.15
C THR A 17 -7.21 -0.93 5.81
N LYS A 18 -8.54 -0.90 5.79
CA LYS A 18 -9.35 -2.07 5.44
C LYS A 18 -9.14 -2.50 4.00
N GLU A 19 -9.06 -1.55 3.09
CA GLU A 19 -8.77 -1.83 1.69
C GLU A 19 -7.36 -2.38 1.51
N LEU A 20 -6.40 -1.84 2.26
CA LEU A 20 -5.04 -2.36 2.25
C LEU A 20 -4.99 -3.81 2.75
N GLN A 21 -5.77 -4.12 3.79
CA GLN A 21 -5.91 -5.48 4.28
C GLN A 21 -6.39 -6.43 3.18
N GLU A 22 -7.41 -6.02 2.43
CA GLU A 22 -7.94 -6.83 1.33
C GLU A 22 -6.89 -7.04 0.23
N ILE A 23 -6.23 -5.98 -0.19
CA ILE A 23 -5.24 -6.02 -1.28
C ILE A 23 -4.08 -6.95 -0.95
N LEU A 24 -3.56 -6.85 0.27
CA LEU A 24 -2.38 -7.60 0.69
C LEU A 24 -2.71 -8.96 1.29
N GLY A 25 -4.00 -9.27 1.46
CA GLY A 25 -4.43 -10.57 1.95
C GLY A 25 -4.13 -10.83 3.43
N TYR A 26 -4.04 -9.79 4.24
CA TYR A 26 -3.83 -9.96 5.67
C TYR A 26 -5.09 -10.50 6.34
N THR A 27 -4.91 -11.40 7.30
CA THR A 27 -6.02 -11.98 8.05
C THR A 27 -6.56 -11.07 9.13
N ASN A 28 -5.81 -10.05 9.54
CA ASN A 28 -6.24 -9.12 10.56
C ASN A 28 -5.88 -7.68 10.19
N GLU A 29 -6.58 -6.74 10.82
CA GLU A 29 -6.40 -5.31 10.53
C GLU A 29 -5.10 -4.76 11.13
N THR A 30 -4.59 -5.39 12.19
CA THR A 30 -3.37 -4.95 12.84
C THR A 30 -2.17 -4.98 11.90
N ASP A 31 -2.05 -6.06 11.12
CA ASP A 31 -0.95 -6.19 10.16
C ASP A 31 -1.08 -5.16 9.04
N ALA A 32 -2.31 -4.90 8.59
CA ALA A 32 -2.57 -3.87 7.58
C ALA A 32 -2.22 -2.47 8.12
N SER A 33 -2.54 -2.22 9.39
CA SER A 33 -2.21 -0.96 10.04
C SER A 33 -0.70 -0.73 10.14
N LYS A 34 0.03 -1.78 10.48
CA LYS A 34 1.51 -1.73 10.52
C LYS A 34 2.08 -1.45 9.14
N LYS A 35 1.54 -2.10 8.12
CA LYS A 35 1.97 -1.87 6.74
C LYS A 35 1.66 -0.44 6.30
N MET A 36 0.50 0.08 6.67
CA MET A 36 0.11 1.46 6.39
C MET A 36 1.13 2.44 6.98
N GLN A 37 1.54 2.22 8.22
CA GLN A 37 2.54 3.06 8.88
C GLN A 37 3.90 2.96 8.21
N GLU A 38 4.28 1.77 7.76
CA GLU A 38 5.52 1.56 7.02
C GLU A 38 5.53 2.34 5.72
N ILE A 39 4.43 2.28 4.96
CA ILE A 39 4.29 3.02 3.71
C ILE A 39 4.44 4.52 3.96
N LYS A 40 3.75 5.05 4.97
CA LYS A 40 3.81 6.47 5.33
C LYS A 40 5.22 6.91 5.70
N ARG A 41 5.96 6.04 6.38
CA ARG A 41 7.33 6.34 6.80
C ARG A 41 8.27 6.43 5.62
N VAL A 42 8.08 5.59 4.61
CA VAL A 42 8.95 5.54 3.43
C VAL A 42 8.62 6.63 2.42
N VAL A 43 7.35 6.83 2.11
CA VAL A 43 6.93 7.78 1.06
C VAL A 43 6.41 9.11 1.59
N GLY A 44 6.23 9.21 2.92
CA GLY A 44 5.67 10.40 3.54
C GLY A 44 4.16 10.34 3.68
N ASP A 45 3.63 11.03 4.69
CA ASP A 45 2.19 11.08 4.97
C ASP A 45 1.63 12.41 4.49
N LYS A 46 1.31 12.49 3.21
CA LYS A 46 0.84 13.74 2.59
C LYS A 46 -0.59 14.09 3.00
N LEU A 47 -1.42 13.08 3.30
CA LEU A 47 -2.79 13.30 3.74
C LEU A 47 -2.89 13.76 5.19
N GLY A 48 -2.00 13.25 6.06
CA GLY A 48 -2.07 13.52 7.48
C GLY A 48 -3.29 12.92 8.16
N ILE A 49 -3.94 11.93 7.56
CA ILE A 49 -5.13 11.27 8.11
C ILE A 49 -4.78 9.85 8.51
N LYS A 50 -5.07 9.50 9.76
CA LYS A 50 -4.80 8.15 10.26
C LYS A 50 -5.60 7.11 9.49
N GLY A 51 -4.92 6.03 9.08
CA GLY A 51 -5.57 4.91 8.39
C GLY A 51 -5.90 5.16 6.93
N LYS A 52 -5.34 6.20 6.33
CA LYS A 52 -5.55 6.51 4.91
C LYS A 52 -4.26 6.96 4.26
N ILE A 53 -4.06 6.55 3.00
CA ILE A 53 -2.95 7.02 2.16
C ILE A 53 -3.47 7.30 0.76
N HIS A 54 -2.72 8.10 -0.01
CA HIS A 54 -3.00 8.24 -1.43
C HIS A 54 -2.71 6.93 -2.15
N THR A 55 -3.55 6.58 -3.12
CA THR A 55 -3.31 5.41 -3.97
C THR A 55 -1.95 5.49 -4.65
N GLU A 56 -1.57 6.69 -5.05
CA GLU A 56 -0.27 7.00 -5.62
C GLU A 56 0.89 6.59 -4.70
N ASP A 57 0.75 6.86 -3.40
CA ASP A 57 1.78 6.52 -2.41
C ASP A 57 1.92 5.00 -2.25
N TYR A 58 0.83 4.26 -2.36
CA TYR A 58 0.87 2.81 -2.36
C TYR A 58 1.74 2.29 -3.52
N PHE A 59 1.48 2.78 -4.72
CA PHE A 59 2.25 2.35 -5.89
C PHE A 59 3.71 2.77 -5.81
N GLU A 60 3.97 3.97 -5.32
CA GLU A 60 5.35 4.45 -5.16
C GLU A 60 6.13 3.59 -4.17
N PHE A 61 5.52 3.23 -3.05
CA PHE A 61 6.15 2.36 -2.06
C PHE A 61 6.56 1.01 -2.66
N PHE A 62 5.64 0.36 -3.36
CA PHE A 62 5.92 -0.95 -3.93
C PHE A 62 6.87 -0.87 -5.11
N LYS A 63 6.89 0.22 -5.84
CA LYS A 63 7.86 0.47 -6.89
C LYS A 63 9.27 0.56 -6.31
N ILE A 64 9.45 1.29 -5.23
CA ILE A 64 10.74 1.41 -4.54
C ILE A 64 11.24 0.03 -4.11
N LYS A 65 10.38 -0.78 -3.50
CA LYS A 65 10.75 -2.14 -3.07
C LYS A 65 11.12 -3.03 -4.24
N THR A 66 10.36 -2.95 -5.33
CA THR A 66 10.65 -3.72 -6.54
C THR A 66 11.99 -3.33 -7.13
N ASP A 67 12.28 -2.05 -7.20
CA ASP A 67 13.55 -1.55 -7.72
C ASP A 67 14.72 -2.05 -6.89
N ARG A 68 14.60 -2.04 -5.56
CA ARG A 68 15.63 -2.58 -4.66
C ARG A 68 15.85 -4.07 -4.88
N TYR A 69 14.76 -4.80 -5.03
CA TYR A 69 14.81 -6.24 -5.28
C TYR A 69 15.49 -6.55 -6.60
N SER A 70 15.15 -5.81 -7.64
CA SER A 70 15.77 -5.95 -8.96
C SER A 70 17.27 -5.70 -8.91
N LYS A 71 17.71 -4.69 -8.17
CA LYS A 71 19.14 -4.39 -8.00
C LYS A 71 19.88 -5.52 -7.32
N LEU A 72 19.27 -6.15 -6.32
CA LEU A 72 19.88 -7.26 -5.61
C LEU A 72 20.02 -8.49 -6.50
N ILE A 73 19.06 -8.74 -7.37
CA ILE A 73 19.06 -9.92 -8.24
C ILE A 73 20.00 -9.71 -9.42
N ASN A 74 20.07 -8.52 -9.97
CA ASN A 74 20.83 -8.23 -11.18
C ASN A 74 22.32 -7.96 -10.94
N ASN A 75 22.71 -7.99 -9.71
CA ASN A 75 24.11 -7.92 -9.34
C ASN A 75 24.69 -9.30 -9.14
#